data_607a7632ed553d59d045a4ef52dd1853
#
_entry.id   607a7632ed553d59d045a4ef52dd1853
#
_cell.length_a   1.000
_cell.length_b   1.000
_cell.length_c   1.000
_cell.angle_alpha   90.00
_cell.angle_beta   90.00
_cell.angle_gamma   90.00
#
_symmetry.space_group_name_H-M   'P 1'
#
loop_
_entity.id
_entity.type
_entity.pdbx_description
1 polymer ?
#
loop_
_entity_poly.entity_id
_entity_poly.type
_entity_poly.pdbx_seq_one_letter_code
_entity_poly.pdbx_strand_id
1 'polypeptide(L)'
;MPATLTEQEFSKHLKTNFRVNSENPFELQLTEVKGYAKENEQSGMERFSIFFLGPENRFLPQGVYSLEHERMGALEIFLVPIARGEGSLHYEAVFNYFKQQETT
;
A
#
# COMPACT_ATOMS: atom_id res chain seq x y z
N MET A 1 -7.02 17.39 -3.85
CA MET A 1 -5.74 16.86 -4.30
C MET A 1 -5.60 15.43 -3.87
N PRO A 2 -5.25 14.57 -4.78
CA PRO A 2 -5.02 13.19 -4.37
C PRO A 2 -3.75 13.11 -3.55
N ALA A 3 -3.71 12.13 -2.69
CA ALA A 3 -2.54 11.90 -1.88
C ALA A 3 -1.38 11.47 -2.75
N THR A 4 -0.20 11.85 -2.32
CA THR A 4 1.00 11.40 -3.00
C THR A 4 1.34 10.01 -2.49
N LEU A 5 1.49 9.07 -3.41
CA LEU A 5 1.74 7.68 -3.02
C LEU A 5 3.23 7.45 -2.93
N THR A 6 3.81 7.87 -1.83
CA THR A 6 5.24 7.73 -1.61
C THR A 6 5.49 6.91 -0.36
N GLU A 7 6.72 6.43 -0.26
CA GLU A 7 7.12 5.70 0.94
C GLU A 7 6.93 6.55 2.17
N GLN A 8 7.29 7.81 2.08
CA GLN A 8 7.19 8.71 3.21
C GLN A 8 5.75 8.93 3.62
N GLU A 9 4.88 9.08 2.64
CA GLU A 9 3.47 9.34 2.95
C GLU A 9 2.84 8.13 3.62
N PHE A 10 3.08 6.94 3.11
CA PHE A 10 2.53 5.74 3.73
C PHE A 10 3.10 5.54 5.13
N SER A 11 4.36 5.89 5.32
CA SER A 11 4.98 5.71 6.64
C SER A 11 4.29 6.52 7.71
N LYS A 12 3.67 7.61 7.33
CA LYS A 12 2.95 8.43 8.30
C LYS A 12 1.68 7.76 8.78
N HIS A 13 1.22 6.73 8.09
CA HIS A 13 -0.06 6.11 8.40
C HIS A 13 0.07 4.66 8.80
N LEU A 14 1.23 4.30 9.31
CA LEU A 14 1.41 2.94 9.84
C LEU A 14 0.43 2.69 10.95
N LYS A 15 -0.07 1.47 11.00
CA LYS A 15 -1.01 1.01 12.02
C LYS A 15 -2.39 1.62 11.88
N THR A 16 -2.68 2.25 10.77
CA THR A 16 -4.02 2.74 10.51
C THR A 16 -4.71 1.82 9.52
N ASN A 17 -6.01 2.00 9.41
CA ASN A 17 -6.84 1.12 8.60
C ASN A 17 -7.21 1.75 7.28
N PHE A 18 -7.21 0.91 6.25
CA PHE A 18 -7.64 1.29 4.91
C PHE A 18 -8.87 0.44 4.60
N ARG A 19 -9.95 1.08 4.20
CA ARG A 19 -11.19 0.35 3.92
C ARG A 19 -11.20 -0.11 2.48
N VAL A 20 -11.51 -1.39 2.29
CA VAL A 20 -11.67 -1.93 0.95
C VAL A 20 -13.10 -1.63 0.51
N ASN A 21 -13.23 -0.91 -0.60
CA ASN A 21 -14.54 -0.56 -1.11
C ASN A 21 -15.11 -1.73 -1.88
N SER A 22 -16.10 -2.38 -1.29
CA SER A 22 -16.74 -3.52 -1.90
C SER A 22 -18.16 -3.58 -1.36
N GLU A 23 -18.91 -4.57 -1.81
CA GLU A 23 -20.27 -4.74 -1.33
C GLU A 23 -20.31 -4.86 0.17
N ASN A 24 -19.39 -5.61 0.72
CA ASN A 24 -19.26 -5.75 2.17
C ASN A 24 -17.92 -5.21 2.57
N PRO A 25 -17.82 -3.92 2.82
CA PRO A 25 -16.51 -3.33 3.09
C PRO A 25 -15.87 -3.91 4.33
N PHE A 26 -14.56 -3.97 4.30
CA PHE A 26 -13.80 -4.39 5.45
C PHE A 26 -12.46 -3.66 5.41
N GLU A 27 -11.68 -3.81 6.46
CA GLU A 27 -10.50 -2.98 6.60
C GLU A 27 -9.22 -3.80 6.57
N LEU A 28 -8.20 -3.19 6.01
CA LEU A 28 -6.84 -3.71 6.04
C LEU A 28 -6.02 -2.77 6.88
N GLN A 29 -5.15 -3.31 7.70
CA GLN A 29 -4.28 -2.48 8.50
C GLN A 29 -2.91 -2.40 7.86
N LEU A 30 -2.40 -1.19 7.70
CA LEU A 30 -1.07 -1.00 7.16
C LEU A 30 -0.06 -1.30 8.25
N THR A 31 0.74 -2.34 8.07
CA THR A 31 1.62 -2.80 9.12
C THR A 31 3.08 -2.46 8.90
N GLU A 32 3.48 -2.29 7.64
CA GLU A 32 4.89 -2.06 7.37
C GLU A 32 5.06 -1.33 6.06
N VAL A 33 6.05 -0.47 6.01
CA VAL A 33 6.47 0.19 4.79
C VAL A 33 7.96 -0.08 4.66
N LYS A 34 8.35 -0.63 3.53
CA LYS A 34 9.73 -1.04 3.35
C LYS A 34 10.30 -0.44 2.08
N GLY A 35 11.29 0.41 2.25
CA GLY A 35 11.97 0.98 1.10
C GLY A 35 13.10 0.06 0.66
N TYR A 36 13.41 0.10 -0.62
CA TYR A 36 14.48 -0.72 -1.14
C TYR A 36 15.77 0.08 -1.24
N ALA A 37 16.84 -0.63 -1.48
CA ALA A 37 18.16 -0.03 -1.45
C ALA A 37 18.27 1.14 -2.40
N LYS A 38 19.12 2.05 -2.07
CA LYS A 38 19.24 3.29 -2.79
C LYS A 38 20.30 3.29 -3.85
N GLU A 39 20.77 2.15 -4.23
CA GLU A 39 21.80 2.12 -5.25
C GLU A 39 21.33 2.70 -6.56
N ASN A 40 20.03 2.80 -6.73
CA ASN A 40 19.49 3.36 -7.95
C ASN A 40 18.98 4.76 -7.80
N GLU A 41 19.44 5.42 -6.78
CA GLU A 41 19.00 6.79 -6.58
C GLU A 41 19.25 7.66 -7.78
N GLN A 42 20.32 7.41 -8.45
CA GLN A 42 20.69 8.25 -9.58
C GLN A 42 19.74 8.11 -10.73
N SER A 43 19.03 7.02 -10.80
CA SER A 43 18.09 6.83 -11.89
C SER A 43 16.79 7.57 -11.63
N GLY A 44 16.60 8.12 -10.44
CA GLY A 44 15.37 8.82 -10.13
C GLY A 44 14.21 7.90 -9.87
N MET A 45 14.48 6.64 -9.61
CA MET A 45 13.43 5.68 -9.39
C MET A 45 13.18 5.46 -7.92
N GLU A 46 11.91 5.42 -7.56
CA GLU A 46 11.54 5.12 -6.19
C GLU A 46 10.88 3.77 -6.13
N ARG A 47 11.34 2.95 -5.20
CA ARG A 47 10.80 1.61 -5.02
C ARG A 47 10.53 1.35 -3.57
N PHE A 48 9.35 0.87 -3.28
CA PHE A 48 9.04 0.48 -1.91
C PHE A 48 7.85 -0.46 -1.94
N SER A 49 7.70 -1.18 -0.84
CA SER A 49 6.55 -2.05 -0.65
C SER A 49 5.82 -1.63 0.60
N ILE A 50 4.51 -1.81 0.58
CA ILE A 50 3.73 -1.64 1.80
C ILE A 50 3.01 -2.95 2.06
N PHE A 51 2.77 -3.22 3.33
CA PHE A 51 2.20 -4.49 3.76
C PHE A 51 0.95 -4.26 4.56
N PHE A 52 -0.07 -5.05 4.25
CA PHE A 52 -1.35 -4.95 4.94
C PHE A 52 -1.70 -6.25 5.60
N LEU A 53 -2.49 -6.14 6.66
CA LEU A 53 -3.02 -7.29 7.37
C LEU A 53 -4.52 -7.24 7.28
N GLY A 54 -5.13 -8.33 6.83
CA GLY A 54 -6.57 -8.37 6.68
C GLY A 54 -7.19 -9.57 7.36
N PRO A 55 -8.52 -9.59 7.47
CA PRO A 55 -9.20 -10.69 8.15
C PRO A 55 -9.11 -11.98 7.36
N GLU A 56 -8.98 -13.06 8.08
CA GLU A 56 -8.77 -14.34 7.48
C GLU A 56 -9.93 -14.78 6.60
N ASN A 57 -11.13 -14.35 6.94
CA ASN A 57 -12.31 -14.80 6.21
C ASN A 57 -12.68 -13.90 5.04
N ARG A 58 -11.83 -12.95 4.69
CA ARG A 58 -12.10 -12.06 3.57
C ARG A 58 -10.89 -12.04 2.64
N PHE A 59 -10.74 -13.08 1.86
CA PHE A 59 -9.59 -13.21 0.98
C PHE A 59 -9.72 -12.32 -0.25
N LEU A 60 -8.65 -11.61 -0.56
CA LEU A 60 -8.58 -10.81 -1.77
C LEU A 60 -7.57 -11.43 -2.73
N PRO A 61 -8.03 -11.96 -3.85
CA PRO A 61 -7.07 -12.43 -4.86
C PRO A 61 -6.24 -11.27 -5.38
N GLN A 62 -5.14 -11.61 -5.99
CA GLN A 62 -4.27 -10.61 -6.58
C GLN A 62 -5.06 -9.72 -7.53
N GLY A 63 -4.91 -8.42 -7.39
CA GLY A 63 -5.63 -7.51 -8.27
C GLY A 63 -5.61 -6.09 -7.74
N VAL A 64 -6.25 -5.19 -8.51
CA VAL A 64 -6.33 -3.80 -8.14
C VAL A 64 -7.59 -3.58 -7.31
N TYR A 65 -7.42 -2.94 -6.18
CA TYR A 65 -8.54 -2.68 -5.28
C TYR A 65 -8.64 -1.22 -4.94
N SER A 66 -9.87 -0.78 -4.78
CA SER A 66 -10.14 0.58 -4.36
C SER A 66 -10.17 0.62 -2.85
N LEU A 67 -9.27 1.37 -2.27
CA LEU A 67 -9.19 1.51 -0.83
C LEU A 67 -9.47 2.95 -0.45
N GLU A 68 -9.93 3.13 0.77
CA GLU A 68 -10.22 4.46 1.26
C GLU A 68 -9.56 4.64 2.61
N HIS A 69 -8.89 5.77 2.77
CA HIS A 69 -8.23 6.08 4.02
C HIS A 69 -8.71 7.44 4.49
N GLU A 70 -8.85 7.55 5.78
CA GLU A 70 -9.39 8.76 6.38
C GLU A 70 -8.62 9.99 5.98
N ARG A 71 -7.31 9.87 5.85
CA ARG A 71 -6.48 11.02 5.54
C ARG A 71 -5.95 11.03 4.12
N MET A 72 -5.69 9.86 3.58
CA MET A 72 -5.13 9.78 2.24
C MET A 72 -6.20 9.79 1.16
N GLY A 73 -7.46 9.56 1.55
CA GLY A 73 -8.53 9.57 0.57
C GLY A 73 -8.64 8.27 -0.18
N ALA A 74 -9.15 8.34 -1.39
CA ALA A 74 -9.38 7.16 -2.20
C ALA A 74 -8.14 6.78 -2.96
N LEU A 75 -7.80 5.50 -2.92
CA LEU A 75 -6.60 4.98 -3.56
C LEU A 75 -6.95 3.74 -4.35
N GLU A 76 -6.23 3.53 -5.44
CA GLU A 76 -6.33 2.27 -6.15
C GLU A 76 -4.98 1.59 -6.06
N ILE A 77 -4.97 0.42 -5.45
CA ILE A 77 -3.72 -0.25 -5.12
C ILE A 77 -3.78 -1.69 -5.58
N PHE A 78 -2.70 -2.12 -6.22
CA PHE A 78 -2.57 -3.50 -6.64
C PHE A 78 -2.03 -4.30 -5.47
N LEU A 79 -2.84 -5.25 -5.00
CA LEU A 79 -2.50 -6.05 -3.84
C LEU A 79 -2.19 -7.47 -4.24
N VAL A 80 -1.21 -8.05 -3.58
CA VAL A 80 -0.84 -9.44 -3.79
C VAL A 80 -0.87 -10.16 -2.45
N PRO A 81 -1.67 -11.23 -2.32
CA PRO A 81 -1.63 -12.00 -1.08
C PRO A 81 -0.32 -12.74 -0.99
N ILE A 82 0.37 -12.62 0.13
CA ILE A 82 1.70 -13.20 0.26
C ILE A 82 1.80 -14.26 1.34
N ALA A 83 0.91 -14.21 2.33
CA ALA A 83 1.03 -15.18 3.42
C ALA A 83 -0.27 -15.25 4.20
N ARG A 84 -0.45 -16.37 4.87
CA ARG A 84 -1.55 -16.53 5.79
C ARG A 84 -0.97 -16.73 7.18
N GLY A 85 -1.32 -15.85 8.07
CA GLY A 85 -0.86 -15.98 9.44
C GLY A 85 -1.97 -16.51 10.32
N GLU A 86 -1.80 -16.36 11.61
CA GLU A 86 -2.78 -16.87 12.55
C GLU A 86 -3.96 -15.90 12.61
N GLY A 87 -5.03 -16.28 11.95
CA GLY A 87 -6.22 -15.47 11.96
C GLY A 87 -6.17 -14.26 11.04
N SER A 88 -5.19 -14.19 10.17
CA SER A 88 -5.11 -13.05 9.28
C SER A 88 -4.42 -13.39 7.98
N LEU A 89 -4.64 -12.54 7.00
CA LEU A 89 -4.01 -12.66 5.70
C LEU A 89 -3.11 -11.46 5.49
N HIS A 90 -1.98 -11.70 4.86
CA HIS A 90 -0.99 -10.66 4.62
C HIS A 90 -0.95 -10.33 3.15
N TYR A 91 -0.91 -9.04 2.84
CA TYR A 91 -0.87 -8.57 1.46
C TYR A 91 0.28 -7.61 1.27
N GLU A 92 0.78 -7.58 0.06
CA GLU A 92 1.87 -6.67 -0.29
C GLU A 92 1.47 -5.84 -1.49
N ALA A 93 1.80 -4.57 -1.48
CA ALA A 93 1.67 -3.70 -2.63
C ALA A 93 3.04 -3.14 -2.94
N VAL A 94 3.48 -3.32 -4.17
CA VAL A 94 4.80 -2.89 -4.59
C VAL A 94 4.65 -1.64 -5.43
N PHE A 95 5.40 -0.63 -5.08
CA PHE A 95 5.41 0.62 -5.84
C PHE A 95 6.77 0.80 -6.48
N ASN A 96 6.74 1.21 -7.72
CA ASN A 96 7.94 1.26 -8.51
C ASN A 96 7.72 2.32 -9.58
N TYR A 97 8.22 3.51 -9.36
CA TYR A 97 7.95 4.59 -10.28
C TYR A 97 9.10 5.58 -10.27
N PHE A 98 9.15 6.39 -11.31
CA PHE A 98 10.16 7.41 -11.39
C PHE A 98 9.75 8.60 -10.57
N LYS A 99 10.68 9.11 -9.79
CA LYS A 99 10.40 10.32 -9.04
C LYS A 99 10.23 11.47 -10.01
N GLN A 100 9.27 12.30 -9.69
CA GLN A 100 9.06 13.47 -10.47
C GLN A 100 10.18 14.44 -10.20
N GLN A 101 10.89 14.79 -11.24
CA GLN A 101 11.94 15.74 -11.05
C GLN A 101 11.38 17.13 -11.02
N GLU A 102 11.91 17.92 -10.13
CA GLU A 102 11.53 19.31 -10.12
C GLU A 102 12.20 19.94 -11.27
N THR A 103 11.50 20.14 -12.30
CA THR A 103 12.12 20.83 -13.35
C THR A 103 11.95 22.25 -13.09
N THR A 104 12.86 22.87 -12.87
CA THR A 104 12.67 24.27 -12.62
C THR A 104 13.09 25.13 -13.74
#